data_192418ff936db64d2985686fefd5aa32
#
_entry.id   192418ff936db64d2985686fefd5aa32
#
_cell.length_a   1.000
_cell.length_b   1.000
_cell.length_c   1.000
_cell.angle_alpha   90.00
_cell.angle_beta   90.00
_cell.angle_gamma   90.00
#
_symmetry.space_group_name_H-M   'P 1'
#
loop_
_entity.id
_entity.type
_entity.pdbx_description
1 polymer ?
#
loop_
_entity_poly.entity_id
_entity_poly.type
_entity_poly.pdbx_seq_one_letter_code
_entity_poly.pdbx_strand_id
1 'polypeptide(L)'
;MNKVTVKDSFPIPNISDILDSLGESKYFSTLDLKSGFFQIAIDENSRHFTAFTCKNGLFQFKRLPFGLQNSPSIFSRLMQHVLAGVNRKICYSYINDVIVFGKSIIEHMENLQTIFARFQNLI
;
A
#
# COMPACT_ATOMS: atom_id res chain seq x y z
N MET A 1 -4.68 -9.06 20.49
CA MET A 1 -3.41 -9.10 19.76
C MET A 1 -2.71 -7.75 19.68
N ASN A 2 -3.39 -6.70 19.26
CA ASN A 2 -2.77 -5.38 19.08
C ASN A 2 -2.12 -4.79 20.34
N LYS A 3 -2.60 -5.16 21.51
CA LYS A 3 -2.05 -4.69 22.80
C LYS A 3 -0.62 -5.18 23.06
N VAL A 4 -0.24 -6.34 22.49
CA VAL A 4 1.09 -6.95 22.68
C VAL A 4 1.97 -6.79 21.44
N THR A 5 1.45 -6.20 20.38
CA THR A 5 2.20 -5.98 19.13
C THR A 5 3.16 -4.79 19.30
N VAL A 6 4.41 -4.99 18.92
CA VAL A 6 5.38 -3.89 18.85
C VAL A 6 5.01 -3.00 17.68
N LYS A 7 4.71 -1.73 17.96
CA LYS A 7 4.26 -0.78 16.95
C LYS A 7 5.36 -0.48 15.94
N ASP A 8 5.05 -0.64 14.65
CA ASP A 8 5.90 -0.19 13.56
C ASP A 8 5.64 1.29 13.31
N SER A 9 6.65 2.12 13.58
CA SER A 9 6.56 3.58 13.47
C SER A 9 6.85 4.09 12.06
N PHE A 10 6.78 3.25 11.03
CA PHE A 10 7.02 3.67 9.65
C PHE A 10 6.07 4.81 9.28
N PRO A 11 6.59 5.97 8.80
CA PRO A 11 5.75 7.13 8.57
C PRO A 11 4.77 6.92 7.42
N ILE A 12 3.52 7.34 7.64
CA ILE A 12 2.47 7.37 6.63
C ILE A 12 2.38 8.82 6.12
N PRO A 13 2.32 9.03 4.78
CA PRO A 13 2.26 10.38 4.24
C PRO A 13 1.06 11.18 4.74
N ASN A 14 1.28 12.48 4.96
CA ASN A 14 0.22 13.42 5.31
C ASN A 14 -0.53 13.83 4.04
N ILE A 15 -1.86 13.94 4.13
CA ILE A 15 -2.69 14.35 2.99
C ILE A 15 -2.30 15.74 2.47
N SER A 16 -1.95 16.68 3.36
CA SER A 16 -1.50 18.01 2.96
C SER A 16 -0.24 17.95 2.11
N ASP A 17 0.71 17.09 2.47
CA ASP A 17 1.94 16.90 1.70
C ASP A 17 1.64 16.33 0.32
N ILE A 18 0.66 15.41 0.23
CA ILE A 18 0.21 14.86 -1.04
C ILE A 18 -0.36 15.95 -1.93
N LEU A 19 -1.25 16.77 -1.41
CA LEU A 19 -1.88 17.86 -2.16
C LEU A 19 -0.84 18.87 -2.65
N ASP A 20 0.14 19.22 -1.82
CA ASP A 20 1.23 20.11 -2.20
C ASP A 20 2.10 19.51 -3.31
N SER A 21 2.28 18.20 -3.30
CA SER A 21 3.08 17.49 -4.31
C SER A 21 2.42 17.43 -5.68
N LEU A 22 1.09 17.59 -5.77
CA LEU A 22 0.37 17.57 -7.03
C LEU A 22 0.68 18.79 -7.91
N GLY A 23 0.99 19.93 -7.28
CA GLY A 23 1.51 21.12 -7.96
C GLY A 23 0.68 21.57 -9.15
N GLU A 24 1.32 21.68 -10.32
CA GLU A 24 0.72 22.14 -11.56
C GLU A 24 0.06 21.01 -12.38
N SER A 25 -0.06 19.82 -11.83
CA SER A 25 -0.65 18.69 -12.54
C SER A 25 -2.12 18.95 -12.86
N LYS A 26 -2.55 18.50 -14.05
CA LYS A 26 -3.92 18.71 -14.53
C LYS A 26 -4.69 17.41 -14.71
N TYR A 27 -4.01 16.29 -14.82
CA TYR A 27 -4.62 14.97 -15.05
C TYR A 27 -4.29 14.06 -13.88
N PHE A 28 -5.32 13.41 -13.37
CA PHE A 28 -5.20 12.58 -12.17
C PHE A 28 -5.92 11.26 -12.37
N SER A 29 -5.33 10.18 -11.90
CA SER A 29 -5.99 8.87 -11.79
C SER A 29 -5.73 8.32 -10.41
N THR A 30 -6.75 7.74 -9.80
CA THR A 30 -6.61 7.05 -8.53
C THR A 30 -6.71 5.55 -8.76
N LEU A 31 -5.78 4.82 -8.16
CA LEU A 31 -5.75 3.37 -8.22
C LEU A 31 -5.93 2.83 -6.81
N ASP A 32 -6.88 1.92 -6.64
CA ASP A 32 -7.10 1.22 -5.38
C ASP A 32 -6.58 -0.21 -5.53
N LEU A 33 -5.71 -0.62 -4.62
CA LEU A 33 -5.14 -1.96 -4.66
C LEU A 33 -6.12 -2.95 -4.05
N LYS A 34 -6.72 -3.76 -4.90
CA LYS A 34 -7.68 -4.78 -4.48
C LYS A 34 -7.04 -5.72 -3.46
N SER A 35 -7.66 -5.79 -2.27
CA SER A 35 -7.21 -6.66 -1.19
C SER A 35 -5.72 -6.48 -0.88
N GLY A 36 -5.26 -5.22 -0.81
CA GLY A 36 -3.84 -4.89 -0.72
C GLY A 36 -3.11 -5.60 0.40
N PHE A 37 -3.68 -5.63 1.62
CA PHE A 37 -3.04 -6.31 2.75
C PHE A 37 -2.91 -7.82 2.50
N PHE A 38 -3.90 -8.46 1.89
CA PHE A 38 -3.87 -9.88 1.59
C PHE A 38 -2.82 -10.27 0.55
N GLN A 39 -2.19 -9.31 -0.10
CA GLN A 39 -1.08 -9.57 -1.02
C GLN A 39 0.25 -9.75 -0.28
N ILE A 40 0.30 -9.41 1.00
CA ILE A 40 1.50 -9.54 1.84
C ILE A 40 1.42 -10.84 2.63
N ALA A 41 2.43 -11.71 2.46
CA ALA A 41 2.52 -12.97 3.21
C ALA A 41 2.98 -12.70 4.64
N ILE A 42 2.40 -13.43 5.60
CA ILE A 42 2.88 -13.42 6.98
C ILE A 42 3.93 -14.52 7.12
N ASP A 43 5.04 -14.21 7.82
CA ASP A 43 6.04 -15.20 8.19
C ASP A 43 5.38 -16.40 8.89
N GLU A 44 5.73 -17.61 8.47
CA GLU A 44 5.13 -18.83 9.00
C GLU A 44 5.21 -18.91 10.51
N ASN A 45 6.30 -18.44 11.11
CA ASN A 45 6.50 -18.47 12.55
C ASN A 45 5.60 -17.49 13.30
N SER A 46 4.96 -16.55 12.60
CA SER A 46 4.10 -15.52 13.20
C SER A 46 2.61 -15.72 12.90
N ARG A 47 2.26 -16.65 12.01
CA ARG A 47 0.87 -16.85 11.59
C ARG A 47 -0.07 -17.22 12.73
N HIS A 48 0.42 -17.99 13.72
CA HIS A 48 -0.39 -18.42 14.84
C HIS A 48 -0.89 -17.26 15.71
N PHE A 49 -0.23 -16.12 15.70
CA PHE A 49 -0.69 -14.94 16.42
C PHE A 49 -1.99 -14.36 15.82
N THR A 50 -2.34 -14.73 14.59
CA THR A 50 -3.58 -14.31 13.92
C THR A 50 -4.70 -15.32 14.07
N ALA A 51 -4.50 -16.38 14.85
CA ALA A 51 -5.47 -17.45 14.98
C ALA A 51 -6.81 -16.97 15.53
N PHE A 52 -7.87 -17.53 14.99
CA PHE A 52 -9.24 -17.29 15.45
C PHE A 52 -10.04 -18.57 15.40
N THR A 53 -11.08 -18.64 16.22
CA THR A 53 -11.99 -19.78 16.23
C THR A 53 -13.30 -19.40 15.55
N CYS A 54 -13.88 -20.37 14.86
CA CYS A 54 -15.21 -20.24 14.30
C CYS A 54 -15.92 -21.59 14.36
N LYS A 55 -17.18 -21.63 13.88
CA LYS A 55 -18.00 -22.84 13.92
C LYS A 55 -17.31 -24.06 13.30
N ASN A 56 -16.46 -23.84 12.29
CA ASN A 56 -15.82 -24.92 11.53
C ASN A 56 -14.41 -25.27 12.03
N GLY A 57 -13.93 -24.62 13.09
CA GLY A 57 -12.64 -24.96 13.66
C GLY A 57 -11.76 -23.74 14.00
N LEU A 58 -10.48 -24.01 14.11
CA LEU A 58 -9.44 -23.02 14.42
C LEU A 58 -8.66 -22.71 13.15
N PHE A 59 -8.55 -21.43 12.81
CA PHE A 59 -7.89 -20.96 11.60
C PHE A 59 -6.88 -19.86 11.91
N GLN A 60 -5.93 -19.67 11.02
CA GLN A 60 -4.98 -18.57 11.08
C GLN A 60 -4.83 -17.94 9.69
N PHE A 61 -4.37 -16.69 9.64
CA PHE A 61 -4.11 -16.02 8.38
C PHE A 61 -2.74 -16.36 7.83
N LYS A 62 -2.67 -16.61 6.52
CA LYS A 62 -1.40 -16.73 5.79
C LYS A 62 -0.96 -15.39 5.19
N ARG A 63 -1.90 -14.49 5.00
CA ARG A 63 -1.72 -13.17 4.43
C ARG A 63 -2.14 -12.12 5.45
N LEU A 64 -1.60 -10.92 5.32
CA LEU A 64 -1.82 -9.83 6.26
C LEU A 64 -3.30 -9.41 6.30
N PRO A 65 -4.02 -9.60 7.42
CA PRO A 65 -5.42 -9.24 7.52
C PRO A 65 -5.61 -7.77 7.89
N PHE A 66 -6.83 -7.27 7.69
CA PHE A 66 -7.23 -5.96 8.24
C PHE A 66 -7.30 -6.02 9.77
N GLY A 67 -7.14 -4.87 10.40
CA GLY A 67 -7.30 -4.73 11.84
C GLY A 67 -6.07 -4.95 12.68
N LEU A 68 -4.97 -5.42 12.11
CA LEU A 68 -3.69 -5.46 12.81
C LEU A 68 -3.09 -4.05 12.88
N GLN A 69 -2.52 -3.73 14.05
CA GLN A 69 -1.95 -2.40 14.31
C GLN A 69 -0.91 -1.98 13.26
N ASN A 70 -0.08 -2.92 12.81
CA ASN A 70 1.03 -2.64 11.90
C ASN A 70 0.69 -2.81 10.41
N SER A 71 -0.52 -3.27 10.06
CA SER A 71 -0.87 -3.51 8.65
C SER A 71 -0.71 -2.27 7.77
N PRO A 72 -1.20 -1.07 8.14
CA PRO A 72 -0.98 0.12 7.32
C PRO A 72 0.49 0.48 7.15
N SER A 73 1.28 0.39 8.21
CA SER A 73 2.72 0.72 8.17
C SER A 73 3.50 -0.27 7.30
N ILE A 74 3.21 -1.56 7.42
CA ILE A 74 3.84 -2.60 6.62
C ILE A 74 3.51 -2.37 5.13
N PHE A 75 2.25 -2.09 4.83
CA PHE A 75 1.82 -1.84 3.45
C PHE A 75 2.46 -0.57 2.88
N SER A 76 2.55 0.50 3.67
CA SER A 76 3.19 1.74 3.25
C SER A 76 4.68 1.53 2.96
N ARG A 77 5.35 0.72 3.75
CA ARG A 77 6.76 0.35 3.53
C ARG A 77 6.92 -0.42 2.22
N LEU A 78 6.02 -1.36 1.94
CA LEU A 78 6.02 -2.10 0.68
C LEU A 78 5.80 -1.17 -0.51
N MET A 79 4.84 -0.25 -0.40
CA MET A 79 4.54 0.70 -1.47
C MET A 79 5.72 1.64 -1.73
N GLN A 80 6.41 2.07 -0.69
CA GLN A 80 7.62 2.89 -0.85
C GLN A 80 8.71 2.12 -1.62
N HIS A 81 8.84 0.84 -1.37
CA HIS A 81 9.79 0.00 -2.07
C HIS A 81 9.39 -0.19 -3.55
N VAL A 82 8.13 -0.52 -3.81
CA VAL A 82 7.61 -0.75 -5.16
C VAL A 82 7.71 0.51 -6.03
N LEU A 83 7.42 1.67 -5.43
CA LEU A 83 7.39 2.96 -6.13
C LEU A 83 8.69 3.74 -5.97
N ALA A 84 9.78 3.09 -5.54
CA ALA A 84 11.06 3.76 -5.38
C ALA A 84 11.50 4.44 -6.68
N GLY A 85 11.93 5.70 -6.57
CA GLY A 85 12.36 6.51 -7.71
C GLY A 85 11.25 7.22 -8.47
N VAL A 86 9.99 6.80 -8.35
CA VAL A 86 8.86 7.43 -9.03
C VAL A 86 7.88 8.09 -8.06
N ASN A 87 7.88 7.66 -6.80
CA ASN A 87 7.01 8.26 -5.77
C ASN A 87 7.34 9.75 -5.61
N ARG A 88 6.31 10.59 -5.50
CA ARG A 88 6.37 12.05 -5.43
C ARG A 88 6.71 12.73 -6.76
N LYS A 89 7.18 12.00 -7.76
CA LYS A 89 7.50 12.55 -9.09
C LYS A 89 6.33 12.41 -10.05
N ILE A 90 5.75 11.22 -10.14
CA ILE A 90 4.66 10.92 -11.06
C ILE A 90 3.43 10.36 -10.34
N CYS A 91 3.58 9.96 -9.09
CA CYS A 91 2.50 9.41 -8.28
C CYS A 91 2.73 9.71 -6.81
N TYR A 92 1.69 9.47 -6.02
CA TYR A 92 1.80 9.52 -4.57
C TYR A 92 0.95 8.39 -3.98
N SER A 93 1.53 7.63 -3.06
CA SER A 93 0.82 6.53 -2.41
C SER A 93 0.33 6.95 -1.02
N TYR A 94 -0.89 6.52 -0.70
CA TYR A 94 -1.47 6.66 0.63
C TYR A 94 -2.14 5.34 1.01
N ILE A 95 -1.45 4.55 1.79
CA ILE A 95 -1.86 3.19 2.20
C ILE A 95 -2.21 2.35 0.97
N ASN A 96 -3.51 2.07 0.74
CA ASN A 96 -3.98 1.25 -0.38
C ASN A 96 -4.24 2.03 -1.67
N ASP A 97 -4.18 3.35 -1.61
CA ASP A 97 -4.49 4.21 -2.74
C ASP A 97 -3.24 4.79 -3.36
N VAL A 98 -3.23 4.88 -4.68
CA VAL A 98 -2.16 5.55 -5.43
C VAL A 98 -2.78 6.58 -6.33
N ILE A 99 -2.32 7.82 -6.22
CA ILE A 99 -2.70 8.91 -7.13
C ILE A 99 -1.60 9.06 -8.15
N VAL A 100 -1.92 8.85 -9.42
CA VAL A 100 -1.01 9.10 -10.54
C VAL A 100 -1.40 10.42 -11.16
N PHE A 101 -0.44 11.28 -11.44
CA PHE A 101 -0.70 12.62 -11.97
C PHE A 101 0.23 12.96 -13.12
N GLY A 102 -0.16 13.96 -13.89
CA GLY A 102 0.62 14.45 -15.03
C GLY A 102 0.15 15.83 -15.47
N LYS A 103 1.02 16.57 -16.12
CA LYS A 103 0.73 17.92 -16.61
C LYS A 103 -0.01 17.91 -17.95
N SER A 104 0.17 16.87 -18.75
CA SER A 104 -0.50 16.67 -20.02
C SER A 104 -1.08 15.26 -20.07
N ILE A 105 -1.99 15.02 -21.00
CA ILE A 105 -2.60 13.69 -21.14
C ILE A 105 -1.57 12.66 -21.57
N ILE A 106 -0.62 13.02 -22.42
CA ILE A 106 0.44 12.13 -22.88
C ILE A 106 1.34 11.76 -21.71
N GLU A 107 1.80 12.73 -20.94
CA GLU A 107 2.60 12.50 -19.73
C GLU A 107 1.86 11.63 -18.74
N HIS A 108 0.57 11.90 -18.52
CA HIS A 108 -0.25 11.13 -17.61
C HIS A 108 -0.35 9.66 -18.02
N MET A 109 -0.56 9.39 -19.30
CA MET A 109 -0.62 8.03 -19.83
C MET A 109 0.71 7.29 -19.68
N GLU A 110 1.83 7.98 -19.93
CA GLU A 110 3.16 7.41 -19.72
C GLU A 110 3.39 7.09 -18.24
N ASN A 111 2.97 7.97 -17.35
CA ASN A 111 3.08 7.77 -15.92
C ASN A 111 2.26 6.57 -15.45
N LEU A 112 1.03 6.42 -15.98
CA LEU A 112 0.20 5.25 -15.68
C LEU A 112 0.87 3.95 -16.12
N GLN A 113 1.47 3.94 -17.31
CA GLN A 113 2.18 2.75 -17.79
C GLN A 113 3.33 2.37 -16.86
N THR A 114 4.09 3.35 -16.38
CA THR A 114 5.18 3.15 -15.44
C THR A 114 4.67 2.52 -14.14
N ILE A 115 3.58 3.04 -13.61
CA ILE A 115 3.00 2.54 -12.36
C ILE A 115 2.47 1.12 -12.53
N PHE A 116 1.76 0.84 -13.60
CA PHE A 116 1.27 -0.52 -13.88
C PHE A 116 2.42 -1.53 -14.02
N ALA A 117 3.52 -1.14 -14.65
CA ALA A 117 4.69 -2.00 -14.76
C ALA A 117 5.29 -2.32 -13.40
N ARG A 118 5.34 -1.34 -12.48
CA ARG A 118 5.83 -1.55 -11.11
C ARG A 118 4.96 -2.55 -10.35
N PHE A 119 3.63 -2.42 -10.45
CA PHE A 119 2.71 -3.35 -9.79
C PHE A 119 2.73 -4.73 -10.43
N GLN A 120 2.94 -4.84 -11.72
CA GLN A 120 3.03 -6.12 -12.42
C GLN A 120 4.19 -6.95 -11.89
N ASN A 121 5.30 -6.33 -11.56
CA ASN A 121 6.47 -7.00 -11.00
C ASN A 121 6.32 -7.39 -9.53
N LEU A 122 5.26 -6.93 -8.88
CA LEU A 122 4.98 -7.24 -7.47
C LEU A 122 4.42 -8.66 -7.28
N ILE A 123 3.75 -9.19 -8.29
CA ILE A 123 3.03 -10.47 -8.22
C ILE A 123 3.97 -11.65 -8.48
#